data_312f9367cc634f3806072af14892d0a1
#
_entry.id   312f9367cc634f3806072af14892d0a1
#
_cell.length_a   1.000
_cell.length_b   1.000
_cell.length_c   1.000
_cell.angle_alpha   90.00
_cell.angle_beta   90.00
_cell.angle_gamma   90.00
#
_symmetry.space_group_name_H-M   'P 1'
#
loop_
_entity.id
_entity.type
_entity.pdbx_description
1 polymer ?
#
loop_
_entity_poly.entity_id
_entity_poly.type
_entity_poly.pdbx_seq_one_letter_code
_entity_poly.pdbx_strand_id
1 'polypeptide(L)'
;MALGLLRRRRSGSGRKTAPGAALPLPAGAGAYSCEVVDPMGQPLGGAEVTVTASDSHRVAARGTTDPYGLFMAVLPPGSYSVMVTGEGLTPARSDVDIAADTALPPAHVALLPARQLELPSPGTWLFDPPHTAIRFIAKHVGMAHVHGRFTRFTGGIRVAPDMRDSQVSVRIDAASITTGNRTRDNHLRSADFLDVERYPHIDFVSTRFVYRGGSKWTLHGTLTMHGTSRSVGLDTTYLGMVNGGYEQELRCAALAKTELHREDFTLNWRSMLARGIAVVGPTVQLELDVQAMYRTSETPTPPE
;
A
#
# COMPACT_ATOMS: atom_id res chain seq x y z
N MET A 1 49.61 17.92 -72.54
CA MET A 1 49.15 18.46 -71.26
C MET A 1 48.09 17.54 -70.72
N ALA A 2 48.43 16.67 -69.79
CA ALA A 2 47.52 15.73 -69.16
C ALA A 2 47.48 15.98 -67.68
N LEU A 3 46.30 16.41 -67.13
CA LEU A 3 46.07 16.58 -65.73
C LEU A 3 45.61 15.25 -65.13
N GLY A 4 46.42 14.70 -64.23
CA GLY A 4 46.06 13.52 -63.43
C GLY A 4 45.12 13.87 -62.27
N LEU A 5 43.97 13.18 -62.19
CA LEU A 5 43.05 13.25 -61.08
C LEU A 5 43.47 12.24 -59.97
N LEU A 6 43.92 12.78 -58.82
CA LEU A 6 44.17 11.99 -57.61
C LEU A 6 42.83 11.67 -56.91
N ARG A 7 42.44 10.41 -56.93
CA ARG A 7 41.34 9.86 -56.12
C ARG A 7 41.77 9.77 -54.66
N ARG A 8 41.24 10.64 -53.80
CA ARG A 8 41.32 10.48 -52.31
C ARG A 8 40.41 9.36 -51.83
N ARG A 9 41.01 8.25 -51.40
CA ARG A 9 40.33 7.26 -50.58
C ARG A 9 39.94 7.89 -49.24
N ARG A 10 38.64 8.01 -48.94
CA ARG A 10 38.13 8.25 -47.60
C ARG A 10 38.26 6.95 -46.82
N SER A 11 39.20 6.91 -45.87
CA SER A 11 39.22 5.91 -44.81
C SER A 11 38.11 6.24 -43.80
N GLY A 12 37.09 5.38 -43.75
CA GLY A 12 36.07 5.43 -42.67
C GLY A 12 36.71 5.10 -41.36
N SER A 13 36.88 6.09 -40.48
CA SER A 13 37.24 5.89 -39.11
C SER A 13 35.98 5.32 -38.39
N GLY A 14 35.89 4.01 -38.28
CA GLY A 14 34.98 3.40 -37.32
C GLY A 14 35.34 3.91 -35.94
N ARG A 15 34.43 4.70 -35.36
CA ARG A 15 34.49 5.05 -33.96
C ARG A 15 34.39 3.73 -33.15
N LYS A 16 35.54 3.20 -32.73
CA LYS A 16 35.55 2.19 -31.66
C LYS A 16 35.03 2.89 -30.40
N THR A 17 33.80 2.59 -29.99
CA THR A 17 33.34 2.84 -28.64
C THR A 17 34.32 2.16 -27.71
N ALA A 18 34.97 2.95 -26.88
CA ALA A 18 35.82 2.42 -25.81
C ALA A 18 34.95 1.51 -24.93
N PRO A 19 35.42 0.32 -24.56
CA PRO A 19 34.70 -0.49 -23.59
C PRO A 19 34.62 0.31 -22.30
N GLY A 20 33.40 0.58 -21.82
CA GLY A 20 33.16 1.19 -20.51
C GLY A 20 33.98 0.41 -19.47
N ALA A 21 34.70 1.13 -18.62
CA ALA A 21 35.50 0.54 -17.55
C ALA A 21 34.56 -0.31 -16.69
N ALA A 22 34.59 -1.63 -16.90
CA ALA A 22 33.88 -2.57 -16.06
C ALA A 22 34.50 -2.46 -14.64
N LEU A 23 33.70 -2.14 -13.66
CA LEU A 23 34.13 -2.20 -12.26
C LEU A 23 34.63 -3.63 -11.98
N PRO A 24 35.81 -3.81 -11.35
CA PRO A 24 36.32 -5.15 -11.06
C PRO A 24 35.33 -5.85 -10.13
N LEU A 25 34.87 -7.02 -10.56
CA LEU A 25 34.05 -7.89 -9.74
C LEU A 25 34.89 -8.52 -8.62
N PRO A 26 34.32 -8.75 -7.43
CA PRO A 26 34.93 -9.59 -6.43
C PRO A 26 35.19 -10.98 -7.03
N ALA A 27 36.35 -11.60 -6.72
CA ALA A 27 36.72 -12.91 -7.24
C ALA A 27 35.63 -13.96 -6.97
N GLY A 28 35.20 -14.66 -8.00
CA GLY A 28 34.16 -15.69 -7.93
C GLY A 28 32.72 -15.15 -7.88
N ALA A 29 32.50 -13.85 -7.94
CA ALA A 29 31.15 -13.28 -8.05
C ALA A 29 30.80 -12.98 -9.50
N GLY A 30 29.48 -12.93 -9.80
CA GLY A 30 28.96 -12.42 -11.07
C GLY A 30 28.19 -11.10 -10.89
N ALA A 31 27.89 -10.42 -11.99
CA ALA A 31 27.06 -9.21 -11.97
C ALA A 31 25.77 -9.43 -12.74
N TYR A 32 24.67 -9.04 -12.14
CA TYR A 32 23.38 -8.87 -12.78
C TYR A 32 23.10 -7.37 -12.96
N SER A 33 22.56 -7.03 -14.11
CA SER A 33 22.03 -5.68 -14.35
C SER A 33 20.75 -5.74 -15.17
N CYS A 34 19.86 -4.75 -14.98
CA CYS A 34 18.70 -4.59 -15.83
C CYS A 34 18.44 -3.11 -16.12
N GLU A 35 17.85 -2.86 -17.27
CA GLU A 35 17.28 -1.58 -17.69
C GLU A 35 15.76 -1.70 -17.67
N VAL A 36 15.12 -0.90 -16.84
CA VAL A 36 13.66 -0.90 -16.66
C VAL A 36 13.08 0.28 -17.41
N VAL A 37 12.08 0.01 -18.24
CA VAL A 37 11.37 1.05 -18.98
C VAL A 37 9.88 1.02 -18.66
N ASP A 38 9.27 2.19 -18.78
CA ASP A 38 7.83 2.39 -18.66
C ASP A 38 7.06 1.88 -19.89
N PRO A 39 5.70 1.90 -19.90
CA PRO A 39 4.90 1.50 -21.04
C PRO A 39 5.12 2.30 -22.34
N MET A 40 5.74 3.47 -22.24
CA MET A 40 6.10 4.31 -23.39
C MET A 40 7.53 4.06 -23.88
N GLY A 41 8.25 3.12 -23.23
CA GLY A 41 9.64 2.80 -23.53
C GLY A 41 10.65 3.82 -22.97
N GLN A 42 10.23 4.67 -22.02
CA GLN A 42 11.13 5.61 -21.37
C GLN A 42 11.79 4.96 -20.16
N PRO A 43 13.05 5.32 -19.83
CA PRO A 43 13.70 4.83 -18.62
C PRO A 43 12.87 5.10 -17.36
N LEU A 44 12.65 4.07 -16.54
CA LEU A 44 11.87 4.17 -15.31
C LEU A 44 12.78 4.20 -14.09
N GLY A 45 13.03 5.40 -13.56
CA GLY A 45 13.73 5.59 -12.29
C GLY A 45 12.84 5.30 -11.09
N GLY A 46 13.44 4.75 -10.02
CA GLY A 46 12.72 4.44 -8.78
C GLY A 46 11.92 3.14 -8.79
N ALA A 47 11.98 2.33 -9.84
CA ALA A 47 11.39 1.00 -9.84
C ALA A 47 12.11 0.10 -8.83
N GLU A 48 11.37 -0.59 -7.96
CA GLU A 48 11.96 -1.51 -6.99
C GLU A 48 12.38 -2.82 -7.68
N VAL A 49 13.60 -3.26 -7.42
CA VAL A 49 14.14 -4.54 -7.90
C VAL A 49 14.50 -5.41 -6.71
N THR A 50 13.96 -6.61 -6.66
CA THR A 50 14.27 -7.62 -5.66
C THR A 50 14.81 -8.88 -6.35
N VAL A 51 16.00 -9.31 -5.96
CA VAL A 51 16.68 -10.53 -6.44
C VAL A 51 16.65 -11.55 -5.33
N THR A 52 16.04 -12.71 -5.58
CA THR A 52 15.84 -13.77 -4.59
C THR A 52 16.53 -15.05 -5.06
N ALA A 53 17.35 -15.66 -4.24
CA ALA A 53 17.98 -16.95 -4.56
C ALA A 53 16.90 -18.05 -4.67
N SER A 54 16.93 -18.81 -5.76
CA SER A 54 15.88 -19.79 -6.07
C SER A 54 15.89 -21.01 -5.15
N ASP A 55 17.04 -21.37 -4.61
CA ASP A 55 17.25 -22.52 -3.72
C ASP A 55 16.79 -22.28 -2.28
N SER A 56 17.09 -21.08 -1.76
CA SER A 56 16.87 -20.73 -0.35
C SER A 56 15.72 -19.75 -0.12
N HIS A 57 15.15 -19.19 -1.19
CA HIS A 57 14.16 -18.12 -1.16
C HIS A 57 14.58 -16.87 -0.35
N ARG A 58 15.90 -16.70 -0.15
CA ARG A 58 16.45 -15.51 0.52
C ARG A 58 16.66 -14.38 -0.47
N VAL A 59 16.37 -13.17 -0.03
CA VAL A 59 16.69 -11.96 -0.81
C VAL A 59 18.21 -11.81 -0.85
N ALA A 60 18.79 -11.91 -2.04
CA ALA A 60 20.22 -11.77 -2.30
C ALA A 60 20.60 -10.31 -2.59
N ALA A 61 19.69 -9.54 -3.26
CA ALA A 61 19.87 -8.11 -3.47
C ALA A 61 18.51 -7.42 -3.55
N ARG A 62 18.47 -6.15 -3.12
CA ARG A 62 17.31 -5.28 -3.24
C ARG A 62 17.74 -3.85 -3.44
N GLY A 63 17.05 -3.11 -4.30
CA GLY A 63 17.30 -1.69 -4.54
C GLY A 63 16.29 -1.11 -5.49
N THR A 64 16.56 0.12 -5.92
CA THR A 64 15.73 0.83 -6.90
C THR A 64 16.56 1.17 -8.12
N THR A 65 15.91 1.30 -9.28
CA THR A 65 16.56 1.80 -10.48
C THR A 65 16.96 3.27 -10.33
N ASP A 66 18.07 3.64 -10.98
CA ASP A 66 18.52 5.02 -11.08
C ASP A 66 17.61 5.83 -12.03
N PRO A 67 17.85 7.14 -12.22
CA PRO A 67 17.06 7.98 -13.14
C PRO A 67 17.09 7.51 -14.61
N TYR A 68 18.06 6.68 -14.98
CA TYR A 68 18.18 6.08 -16.32
C TYR A 68 17.54 4.69 -16.41
N GLY A 69 16.79 4.28 -15.37
CA GLY A 69 16.16 2.96 -15.33
C GLY A 69 17.10 1.81 -15.03
N LEU A 70 18.36 2.06 -14.67
CA LEU A 70 19.37 1.03 -14.46
C LEU A 70 19.40 0.55 -13.00
N PHE A 71 19.50 -0.77 -12.83
CA PHE A 71 19.80 -1.44 -11.57
C PHE A 71 20.95 -2.42 -11.78
N MET A 72 21.86 -2.51 -10.80
CA MET A 72 22.97 -3.44 -10.81
C MET A 72 23.13 -4.10 -9.45
N ALA A 73 23.49 -5.38 -9.45
CA ALA A 73 23.81 -6.14 -8.26
C ALA A 73 24.97 -7.12 -8.52
N VAL A 74 25.86 -7.27 -7.53
CA VAL A 74 26.90 -8.29 -7.53
C VAL A 74 26.37 -9.46 -6.71
N LEU A 75 26.42 -10.66 -7.30
CA LEU A 75 25.78 -11.86 -6.75
C LEU A 75 26.76 -13.04 -6.76
N PRO A 76 26.69 -13.94 -5.78
CA PRO A 76 27.32 -15.25 -5.89
C PRO A 76 26.83 -16.04 -7.10
N PRO A 77 27.59 -17.02 -7.63
CA PRO A 77 27.06 -17.93 -8.66
C PRO A 77 25.84 -18.70 -8.15
N GLY A 78 24.81 -18.81 -8.99
CA GLY A 78 23.55 -19.47 -8.63
C GLY A 78 22.38 -19.03 -9.49
N SER A 79 21.22 -19.64 -9.25
CA SER A 79 19.95 -19.31 -9.90
C SER A 79 19.14 -18.35 -9.05
N TYR A 80 18.59 -17.33 -9.66
CA TYR A 80 17.85 -16.26 -8.98
C TYR A 80 16.54 -15.94 -9.70
N SER A 81 15.54 -15.57 -8.91
CA SER A 81 14.32 -14.94 -9.40
C SER A 81 14.40 -13.45 -9.16
N VAL A 82 14.22 -12.68 -10.22
CA VAL A 82 14.23 -11.22 -10.19
C VAL A 82 12.79 -10.73 -10.32
N MET A 83 12.36 -9.89 -9.39
CA MET A 83 11.07 -9.20 -9.43
C MET A 83 11.31 -7.70 -9.54
N VAL A 84 10.65 -7.07 -10.52
CA VAL A 84 10.67 -5.63 -10.73
C VAL A 84 9.28 -5.09 -10.55
N THR A 85 9.12 -4.06 -9.72
CA THR A 85 7.83 -3.41 -9.45
C THR A 85 7.94 -1.91 -9.65
N GLY A 86 6.85 -1.31 -10.16
CA GLY A 86 6.71 0.14 -10.32
C GLY A 86 5.30 0.56 -9.92
N GLU A 87 5.14 1.77 -9.44
CA GLU A 87 3.82 2.27 -9.03
C GLU A 87 2.88 2.35 -10.25
N GLY A 88 1.69 1.75 -10.11
CA GLY A 88 0.71 1.70 -11.20
C GLY A 88 1.06 0.77 -12.36
N LEU A 89 2.10 -0.06 -12.22
CA LEU A 89 2.56 -0.99 -13.24
C LEU A 89 2.44 -2.44 -12.76
N THR A 90 2.28 -3.36 -13.73
CA THR A 90 2.25 -4.79 -13.46
C THR A 90 3.66 -5.28 -13.10
N PRO A 91 3.85 -5.97 -11.97
CA PRO A 91 5.14 -6.55 -11.64
C PRO A 91 5.66 -7.48 -12.73
N ALA A 92 6.93 -7.33 -13.10
CA ALA A 92 7.62 -8.25 -14.00
C ALA A 92 8.48 -9.21 -13.18
N ARG A 93 8.46 -10.48 -13.56
CA ARG A 93 9.29 -11.53 -12.96
C ARG A 93 10.07 -12.25 -14.04
N SER A 94 11.35 -12.49 -13.76
CA SER A 94 12.24 -13.29 -14.62
C SER A 94 13.17 -14.12 -13.75
N ASP A 95 13.65 -15.22 -14.29
CA ASP A 95 14.67 -16.03 -13.66
C ASP A 95 16.01 -15.81 -14.40
N VAL A 96 17.12 -15.84 -13.67
CA VAL A 96 18.46 -15.61 -14.20
C VAL A 96 19.47 -16.52 -13.50
N ASP A 97 20.40 -17.06 -14.28
CA ASP A 97 21.55 -17.83 -13.79
C ASP A 97 22.80 -16.95 -13.82
N ILE A 98 23.47 -16.82 -12.69
CA ILE A 98 24.69 -16.06 -12.53
C ILE A 98 25.89 -17.02 -12.45
N ALA A 99 26.84 -16.87 -13.36
CA ALA A 99 28.10 -17.62 -13.34
C ALA A 99 29.20 -16.80 -12.65
N ALA A 100 30.20 -17.49 -12.14
CA ALA A 100 31.38 -16.86 -11.54
C ALA A 100 32.12 -15.99 -12.56
N ASP A 101 32.67 -14.87 -12.10
CA ASP A 101 33.49 -13.93 -12.87
C ASP A 101 32.84 -13.46 -14.20
N THR A 102 31.52 -13.46 -14.23
CA THR A 102 30.73 -13.10 -15.43
C THR A 102 29.83 -11.89 -15.15
N ALA A 103 29.87 -10.89 -16.02
CA ALA A 103 28.88 -9.81 -16.06
C ALA A 103 27.91 -10.10 -17.21
N LEU A 104 26.63 -10.27 -16.88
CA LEU A 104 25.59 -10.41 -17.91
C LEU A 104 25.30 -9.04 -18.56
N PRO A 105 24.93 -9.02 -19.84
CA PRO A 105 24.41 -7.82 -20.47
C PRO A 105 23.16 -7.37 -19.71
N PRO A 106 22.85 -6.04 -19.69
CA PRO A 106 21.66 -5.56 -19.03
C PRO A 106 20.38 -6.23 -19.57
N ALA A 107 19.61 -6.85 -18.69
CA ALA A 107 18.29 -7.38 -19.04
C ALA A 107 17.33 -6.22 -19.31
N HIS A 108 16.64 -6.22 -20.43
CA HIS A 108 15.62 -5.21 -20.72
C HIS A 108 14.29 -5.63 -20.12
N VAL A 109 13.74 -4.81 -19.21
CA VAL A 109 12.50 -5.07 -18.49
C VAL A 109 11.49 -3.96 -18.81
N ALA A 110 10.54 -4.24 -19.68
CA ALA A 110 9.43 -3.33 -19.96
C ALA A 110 8.28 -3.64 -19.00
N LEU A 111 7.93 -2.69 -18.12
CA LEU A 111 6.76 -2.81 -17.26
C LEU A 111 5.51 -2.38 -18.04
N LEU A 112 4.44 -3.16 -17.91
CA LEU A 112 3.14 -2.85 -18.52
C LEU A 112 2.27 -2.08 -17.52
N PRO A 113 1.30 -1.28 -17.98
CA PRO A 113 0.33 -0.66 -17.08
C PRO A 113 -0.38 -1.73 -16.26
N ALA A 114 -0.51 -1.51 -14.97
CA ALA A 114 -1.36 -2.36 -14.16
C ALA A 114 -2.79 -2.28 -14.70
N ARG A 115 -3.47 -3.43 -14.77
CA ARG A 115 -4.88 -3.45 -15.12
C ARG A 115 -5.61 -2.52 -14.17
N GLN A 116 -6.28 -1.50 -14.70
CA GLN A 116 -7.11 -0.65 -13.86
C GLN A 116 -8.17 -1.53 -13.22
N LEU A 117 -8.22 -1.50 -11.90
CA LEU A 117 -9.28 -2.19 -11.17
C LEU A 117 -10.60 -1.51 -11.51
N GLU A 118 -11.58 -2.31 -11.92
CA GLU A 118 -12.94 -1.80 -12.11
C GLU A 118 -13.44 -1.22 -10.79
N LEU A 119 -13.91 0.03 -10.85
CA LEU A 119 -14.52 0.68 -9.68
C LEU A 119 -15.85 0.01 -9.36
N PRO A 120 -16.29 0.07 -8.09
CA PRO A 120 -17.55 -0.54 -7.71
C PRO A 120 -18.70 0.11 -8.47
N SER A 121 -19.64 -0.73 -8.93
CA SER A 121 -20.84 -0.26 -9.66
C SER A 121 -21.65 0.73 -8.82
N PRO A 122 -22.25 1.74 -9.44
CA PRO A 122 -23.12 2.68 -8.74
C PRO A 122 -24.25 1.95 -7.99
N GLY A 123 -24.52 2.38 -6.77
CA GLY A 123 -25.55 1.79 -5.91
C GLY A 123 -25.11 1.71 -4.44
N THR A 124 -25.83 0.91 -3.67
CA THR A 124 -25.58 0.75 -2.23
C THR A 124 -24.78 -0.51 -1.98
N TRP A 125 -23.70 -0.37 -1.23
CA TRP A 125 -22.82 -1.42 -0.78
C TRP A 125 -22.80 -1.45 0.73
N LEU A 126 -23.15 -2.54 1.37
CA LEU A 126 -23.11 -2.68 2.82
C LEU A 126 -21.84 -3.42 3.25
N PHE A 127 -21.25 -2.97 4.32
CA PHE A 127 -20.11 -3.68 4.91
C PHE A 127 -20.51 -5.09 5.32
N ASP A 128 -19.61 -6.00 5.07
CA ASP A 128 -19.71 -7.40 5.48
C ASP A 128 -18.94 -7.58 6.80
N PRO A 129 -19.62 -7.62 7.98
CA PRO A 129 -18.93 -7.62 9.26
C PRO A 129 -18.00 -8.82 9.48
N PRO A 130 -18.32 -10.05 9.04
CA PRO A 130 -17.39 -11.17 9.13
C PRO A 130 -16.06 -10.98 8.40
N HIS A 131 -16.06 -10.17 7.33
CA HIS A 131 -14.88 -9.93 6.49
C HIS A 131 -14.39 -8.48 6.58
N THR A 132 -14.87 -7.72 7.55
CA THR A 132 -14.43 -6.34 7.81
C THR A 132 -13.80 -6.24 9.19
N ALA A 133 -12.67 -5.54 9.26
CA ALA A 133 -11.97 -5.32 10.53
C ALA A 133 -11.67 -3.84 10.72
N ILE A 134 -12.05 -3.30 11.88
CA ILE A 134 -11.70 -1.95 12.34
C ILE A 134 -10.74 -2.10 13.51
N ARG A 135 -9.45 -1.82 13.27
CA ARG A 135 -8.35 -2.01 14.21
C ARG A 135 -7.73 -0.68 14.59
N PHE A 136 -7.09 -0.66 15.75
CA PHE A 136 -6.26 0.46 16.17
C PHE A 136 -4.97 -0.03 16.82
N ILE A 137 -3.94 0.81 16.74
CA ILE A 137 -2.64 0.57 17.36
C ILE A 137 -2.26 1.81 18.15
N ALA A 138 -2.01 1.63 19.44
CA ALA A 138 -1.54 2.68 20.33
C ALA A 138 -0.21 2.30 20.98
N LYS A 139 0.68 3.27 21.23
CA LYS A 139 1.92 3.02 21.94
C LYS A 139 1.70 3.07 23.45
N HIS A 140 2.22 2.09 24.18
CA HIS A 140 2.26 2.04 25.63
C HIS A 140 3.65 2.41 26.14
N VAL A 141 3.73 3.41 27.02
CA VAL A 141 4.97 4.00 27.57
C VAL A 141 6.06 4.29 26.53
N GLY A 142 5.62 4.68 25.33
CA GLY A 142 6.51 5.00 24.22
C GLY A 142 7.22 3.80 23.56
N MET A 143 7.02 2.57 24.02
CA MET A 143 7.75 1.37 23.59
C MET A 143 6.84 0.32 22.95
N ALA A 144 5.98 -0.32 23.73
CA ALA A 144 5.18 -1.45 23.26
C ALA A 144 3.94 -1.00 22.48
N HIS A 145 3.53 -1.78 21.47
CA HIS A 145 2.29 -1.56 20.77
C HIS A 145 1.14 -2.34 21.41
N VAL A 146 0.06 -1.63 21.66
CA VAL A 146 -1.22 -2.22 22.05
C VAL A 146 -2.10 -2.25 20.81
N HIS A 147 -2.46 -3.46 20.41
CA HIS A 147 -3.40 -3.68 19.31
C HIS A 147 -4.81 -3.88 19.87
N GLY A 148 -5.76 -3.19 19.27
CA GLY A 148 -7.17 -3.37 19.62
C GLY A 148 -8.05 -3.31 18.38
N ARG A 149 -9.32 -3.64 18.58
CA ARG A 149 -10.34 -3.60 17.52
C ARG A 149 -11.71 -3.29 18.11
N PHE A 150 -12.60 -2.84 17.23
CA PHE A 150 -14.03 -2.79 17.50
C PHE A 150 -14.71 -3.99 16.84
N THR A 151 -15.59 -4.66 17.57
CA THR A 151 -16.22 -5.92 17.12
C THR A 151 -17.65 -5.74 16.63
N ARG A 152 -18.27 -4.59 16.93
CA ARG A 152 -19.62 -4.25 16.46
C ARG A 152 -19.61 -2.90 15.77
N PHE A 153 -20.06 -2.90 14.52
CA PHE A 153 -20.20 -1.71 13.68
C PHE A 153 -21.22 -1.99 12.58
N THR A 154 -21.75 -0.94 12.02
CA THR A 154 -22.55 -0.95 10.80
C THR A 154 -22.01 0.10 9.86
N GLY A 155 -22.21 -0.07 8.56
CA GLY A 155 -21.76 0.90 7.60
C GLY A 155 -21.89 0.44 6.17
N GLY A 156 -21.57 1.35 5.27
CA GLY A 156 -21.65 1.06 3.84
C GLY A 156 -21.18 2.23 3.00
N ILE A 157 -21.26 1.99 1.69
CA ILE A 157 -20.86 2.94 0.66
C ILE A 157 -22.05 3.15 -0.26
N ARG A 158 -22.44 4.39 -0.46
CA ARG A 158 -23.30 4.79 -1.55
C ARG A 158 -22.41 5.23 -2.71
N VAL A 159 -22.24 4.36 -3.69
CA VAL A 159 -21.42 4.61 -4.88
C VAL A 159 -22.27 5.39 -5.89
N ALA A 160 -21.78 6.57 -6.28
CA ALA A 160 -22.37 7.40 -7.31
C ALA A 160 -21.76 7.05 -8.70
N PRO A 161 -22.39 7.45 -9.81
CA PRO A 161 -21.82 7.31 -11.14
C PRO A 161 -20.44 7.97 -11.27
N ASP A 162 -20.22 9.12 -10.65
CA ASP A 162 -18.89 9.70 -10.41
C ASP A 162 -18.46 9.33 -8.99
N MET A 163 -17.33 8.63 -8.88
CA MET A 163 -16.80 8.19 -7.59
C MET A 163 -16.54 9.34 -6.61
N ARG A 164 -16.30 10.55 -7.11
CA ARG A 164 -16.12 11.75 -6.28
C ARG A 164 -17.35 12.14 -5.48
N ASP A 165 -18.54 11.78 -5.97
CA ASP A 165 -19.83 12.05 -5.35
C ASP A 165 -20.32 10.90 -4.46
N SER A 166 -19.52 9.86 -4.33
CA SER A 166 -19.81 8.71 -3.47
C SER A 166 -19.68 9.08 -2.00
N GLN A 167 -20.35 8.32 -1.15
CA GLN A 167 -20.34 8.55 0.29
C GLN A 167 -20.16 7.25 1.06
N VAL A 168 -19.27 7.28 2.05
CA VAL A 168 -19.10 6.23 3.07
C VAL A 168 -19.69 6.73 4.39
N SER A 169 -20.43 5.87 5.07
CA SER A 169 -20.84 6.08 6.45
C SER A 169 -20.57 4.83 7.28
N VAL A 170 -20.05 5.06 8.48
CA VAL A 170 -19.73 3.98 9.44
C VAL A 170 -20.19 4.43 10.82
N ARG A 171 -20.89 3.55 11.52
CA ARG A 171 -21.21 3.69 12.94
C ARG A 171 -20.61 2.51 13.70
N ILE A 172 -19.81 2.80 14.69
CA ILE A 172 -19.13 1.83 15.55
C ILE A 172 -19.72 1.91 16.94
N ASP A 173 -20.08 0.77 17.51
CA ASP A 173 -20.42 0.67 18.93
C ASP A 173 -19.12 0.81 19.76
N ALA A 174 -18.98 1.92 20.47
CA ALA A 174 -17.79 2.20 21.26
C ALA A 174 -17.54 1.17 22.37
N ALA A 175 -18.61 0.59 22.94
CA ALA A 175 -18.51 -0.46 23.95
C ALA A 175 -17.94 -1.78 23.42
N SER A 176 -17.91 -1.96 22.07
CA SER A 176 -17.38 -3.16 21.42
C SER A 176 -15.84 -3.19 21.36
N ILE A 177 -15.16 -2.19 21.92
CA ILE A 177 -13.70 -2.14 21.97
C ILE A 177 -13.12 -3.33 22.73
N THR A 178 -12.10 -3.97 22.15
CA THR A 178 -11.34 -5.03 22.80
C THR A 178 -9.87 -5.00 22.40
N THR A 179 -9.02 -5.25 23.37
CA THR A 179 -7.57 -5.38 23.21
C THR A 179 -7.06 -6.75 23.69
N GLY A 180 -8.00 -7.68 24.01
CA GLY A 180 -7.68 -8.99 24.56
C GLY A 180 -7.30 -8.96 26.06
N ASN A 181 -7.44 -7.81 26.74
CA ASN A 181 -7.22 -7.68 28.19
C ASN A 181 -8.44 -7.02 28.83
N ARG A 182 -9.19 -7.81 29.60
CA ARG A 182 -10.46 -7.39 30.19
C ARG A 182 -10.35 -6.15 31.08
N THR A 183 -9.30 -6.05 31.89
CA THR A 183 -9.10 -4.88 32.78
C THR A 183 -8.88 -3.62 31.98
N ARG A 184 -8.03 -3.68 30.97
CA ARG A 184 -7.79 -2.57 30.05
C ARG A 184 -9.04 -2.22 29.24
N ASP A 185 -9.77 -3.20 28.75
CA ASP A 185 -10.98 -2.97 27.96
C ASP A 185 -12.07 -2.29 28.78
N ASN A 186 -12.23 -2.67 30.06
CA ASN A 186 -13.15 -2.00 30.98
C ASN A 186 -12.73 -0.54 31.24
N HIS A 187 -11.43 -0.28 31.40
CA HIS A 187 -10.92 1.08 31.57
C HIS A 187 -11.12 1.92 30.31
N LEU A 188 -10.89 1.34 29.12
CA LEU A 188 -11.14 2.03 27.85
C LEU A 188 -12.60 2.43 27.66
N ARG A 189 -13.55 1.68 28.23
CA ARG A 189 -15.00 1.98 28.16
C ARG A 189 -15.45 3.01 29.20
N SER A 190 -14.70 3.20 30.29
CA SER A 190 -15.08 4.05 31.40
C SER A 190 -15.09 5.53 31.03
N ALA A 191 -15.66 6.35 31.96
CA ALA A 191 -15.68 7.81 31.85
C ALA A 191 -14.28 8.44 31.79
N ASP A 192 -13.25 7.72 32.23
CA ASP A 192 -11.86 8.17 32.13
C ASP A 192 -11.33 8.13 30.70
N PHE A 193 -12.03 7.45 29.77
CA PHE A 193 -11.55 7.27 28.39
C PHE A 193 -12.62 7.54 27.34
N LEU A 194 -13.30 6.49 26.81
CA LEU A 194 -14.32 6.64 25.78
C LEU A 194 -15.67 7.07 26.31
N ASP A 195 -15.91 6.90 27.60
CA ASP A 195 -17.19 7.24 28.27
C ASP A 195 -18.39 6.70 27.48
N VAL A 196 -18.38 5.36 27.25
CA VAL A 196 -19.31 4.73 26.32
C VAL A 196 -20.78 4.83 26.76
N GLU A 197 -21.06 5.08 28.05
CA GLU A 197 -22.41 5.32 28.56
C GLU A 197 -22.97 6.66 28.04
N ARG A 198 -22.10 7.67 27.94
CA ARG A 198 -22.47 9.00 27.44
C ARG A 198 -22.28 9.10 25.92
N TYR A 199 -21.26 8.44 25.37
CA TYR A 199 -20.89 8.46 23.95
C TYR A 199 -20.85 7.05 23.39
N PRO A 200 -22.02 6.42 23.17
CA PRO A 200 -22.09 5.00 22.78
C PRO A 200 -21.57 4.72 21.36
N HIS A 201 -21.46 5.75 20.53
CA HIS A 201 -21.09 5.57 19.13
C HIS A 201 -19.87 6.40 18.71
N ILE A 202 -19.10 5.83 17.78
CA ILE A 202 -18.09 6.52 16.99
C ILE A 202 -18.62 6.53 15.57
N ASP A 203 -18.79 7.70 14.98
CA ASP A 203 -19.35 7.88 13.65
C ASP A 203 -18.33 8.45 12.69
N PHE A 204 -18.27 7.91 11.47
CA PHE A 204 -17.52 8.50 10.37
C PHE A 204 -18.45 8.70 9.17
N VAL A 205 -18.39 9.90 8.58
CA VAL A 205 -19.10 10.21 7.33
C VAL A 205 -18.11 10.87 6.38
N SER A 206 -17.93 10.27 5.19
CA SER A 206 -17.06 10.86 4.18
C SER A 206 -17.69 12.11 3.55
N THR A 207 -16.83 13.05 3.18
CA THR A 207 -17.21 14.28 2.48
C THR A 207 -16.67 14.34 1.06
N ARG A 208 -15.57 13.62 0.78
CA ARG A 208 -14.91 13.68 -0.53
C ARG A 208 -13.99 12.49 -0.76
N PHE A 209 -14.01 11.98 -1.98
CA PHE A 209 -13.04 11.00 -2.50
C PHE A 209 -12.03 11.71 -3.40
N VAL A 210 -10.75 11.52 -3.17
CA VAL A 210 -9.67 12.10 -3.99
C VAL A 210 -8.83 10.96 -4.55
N TYR A 211 -8.84 10.83 -5.88
CA TYR A 211 -8.00 9.86 -6.59
C TYR A 211 -6.53 10.28 -6.53
N ARG A 212 -5.64 9.32 -6.25
CA ARG A 212 -4.18 9.52 -6.12
C ARG A 212 -3.37 8.76 -7.16
N GLY A 213 -4.02 8.00 -8.01
CA GLY A 213 -3.37 7.16 -9.02
C GLY A 213 -3.48 5.66 -8.71
N GLY A 214 -3.53 4.81 -9.74
CA GLY A 214 -3.65 3.36 -9.61
C GLY A 214 -4.82 2.93 -8.74
N SER A 215 -4.55 2.23 -7.64
CA SER A 215 -5.56 1.82 -6.65
C SER A 215 -5.67 2.76 -5.46
N LYS A 216 -4.95 3.90 -5.45
CA LYS A 216 -4.82 4.79 -4.30
C LYS A 216 -5.83 5.92 -4.31
N TRP A 217 -6.42 6.15 -3.16
CA TRP A 217 -7.40 7.20 -2.89
C TRP A 217 -7.13 7.84 -1.54
N THR A 218 -7.53 9.09 -1.36
CA THR A 218 -7.70 9.69 -0.02
C THR A 218 -9.18 9.94 0.19
N LEU A 219 -9.72 9.35 1.25
CA LEU A 219 -11.10 9.51 1.67
C LEU A 219 -11.14 10.55 2.79
N HIS A 220 -11.61 11.75 2.47
CA HIS A 220 -11.81 12.79 3.48
C HIS A 220 -13.20 12.65 4.11
N GLY A 221 -13.28 12.91 5.41
CA GLY A 221 -14.54 12.82 6.12
C GLY A 221 -14.48 13.46 7.50
N THR A 222 -15.61 13.39 8.19
CA THR A 222 -15.75 13.81 9.59
C THR A 222 -15.85 12.58 10.47
N LEU A 223 -14.91 12.47 11.41
CA LEU A 223 -14.94 11.49 12.48
C LEU A 223 -15.49 12.15 13.75
N THR A 224 -16.54 11.57 14.30
CA THR A 224 -17.13 12.00 15.57
C THR A 224 -16.88 10.93 16.63
N MET A 225 -16.19 11.29 17.68
CA MET A 225 -15.85 10.40 18.80
C MET A 225 -15.83 11.19 20.09
N HIS A 226 -16.34 10.61 21.17
CA HIS A 226 -16.39 11.25 22.50
C HIS A 226 -17.02 12.66 22.45
N GLY A 227 -18.11 12.83 21.67
CA GLY A 227 -18.81 14.09 21.49
C GLY A 227 -18.08 15.16 20.68
N THR A 228 -16.91 14.84 20.13
CA THR A 228 -16.09 15.78 19.34
C THR A 228 -15.96 15.31 17.91
N SER A 229 -16.16 16.24 16.95
CA SER A 229 -16.03 15.99 15.53
C SER A 229 -14.75 16.61 14.96
N ARG A 230 -14.02 15.86 14.13
CA ARG A 230 -12.80 16.32 13.44
C ARG A 230 -12.81 15.87 11.99
N SER A 231 -12.24 16.71 11.13
CA SER A 231 -11.95 16.32 9.77
C SER A 231 -10.74 15.41 9.74
N VAL A 232 -10.87 14.24 9.11
CA VAL A 232 -9.80 13.26 8.95
C VAL A 232 -9.68 12.83 7.50
N GLY A 233 -8.46 12.44 7.11
CA GLY A 233 -8.17 11.82 5.81
C GLY A 233 -7.77 10.37 6.02
N LEU A 234 -8.37 9.45 5.28
CA LEU A 234 -8.02 8.04 5.27
C LEU A 234 -7.25 7.73 3.99
N ASP A 235 -5.99 7.33 4.11
CA ASP A 235 -5.22 6.81 2.99
C ASP A 235 -5.75 5.44 2.62
N THR A 236 -6.37 5.35 1.46
CA THR A 236 -7.18 4.21 1.05
C THR A 236 -6.58 3.53 -0.18
N THR A 237 -6.45 2.21 -0.12
CA THR A 237 -6.10 1.36 -1.25
C THR A 237 -7.31 0.53 -1.63
N TYR A 238 -7.86 0.78 -2.80
CA TYR A 238 -8.91 -0.05 -3.38
C TYR A 238 -8.31 -1.38 -3.87
N LEU A 239 -8.92 -2.49 -3.51
CA LEU A 239 -8.41 -3.83 -3.83
C LEU A 239 -9.13 -4.48 -5.01
N GLY A 240 -10.22 -3.88 -5.47
CA GLY A 240 -10.98 -4.36 -6.62
C GLY A 240 -12.39 -4.83 -6.25
N MET A 241 -13.07 -5.28 -7.26
CA MET A 241 -14.42 -5.82 -7.24
C MET A 241 -14.42 -7.22 -7.84
N VAL A 242 -15.13 -8.15 -7.22
CA VAL A 242 -15.26 -9.53 -7.71
C VAL A 242 -16.70 -9.99 -7.54
N ASN A 243 -17.13 -10.86 -8.45
CA ASN A 243 -18.33 -11.64 -8.26
C ASN A 243 -17.91 -12.98 -7.63
N GLY A 244 -18.33 -13.25 -6.40
CA GLY A 244 -17.87 -14.44 -5.66
C GLY A 244 -18.55 -14.59 -4.32
N GLY A 245 -18.34 -15.75 -3.69
CA GLY A 245 -19.00 -16.17 -2.47
C GLY A 245 -20.04 -17.26 -2.74
N TYR A 246 -20.69 -17.73 -1.68
CA TYR A 246 -21.68 -18.83 -1.78
C TYR A 246 -22.91 -18.47 -2.62
N GLU A 247 -23.29 -17.18 -2.66
CA GLU A 247 -24.48 -16.68 -3.36
C GLU A 247 -24.14 -15.88 -4.63
N GLN A 248 -22.89 -15.95 -5.11
CA GLN A 248 -22.41 -15.17 -6.27
C GLN A 248 -22.63 -13.66 -6.12
N GLU A 249 -22.44 -13.15 -4.92
CA GLU A 249 -22.61 -11.75 -4.61
C GLU A 249 -21.48 -10.90 -5.20
N LEU A 250 -21.83 -9.70 -5.64
CA LEU A 250 -20.84 -8.73 -6.04
C LEU A 250 -20.22 -8.09 -4.80
N ARG A 251 -18.91 -8.23 -4.66
CA ARG A 251 -18.13 -7.77 -3.51
C ARG A 251 -17.03 -6.82 -3.95
N CYS A 252 -16.78 -5.80 -3.14
CA CYS A 252 -15.60 -4.95 -3.30
C CYS A 252 -14.84 -4.84 -1.98
N ALA A 253 -13.55 -4.51 -2.06
CA ALA A 253 -12.71 -4.42 -0.87
C ALA A 253 -11.75 -3.22 -0.93
N ALA A 254 -11.40 -2.70 0.24
CA ALA A 254 -10.44 -1.62 0.41
C ALA A 254 -9.71 -1.72 1.75
N LEU A 255 -8.46 -1.29 1.77
CA LEU A 255 -7.70 -1.03 2.98
C LEU A 255 -7.64 0.48 3.20
N ALA A 256 -7.87 0.94 4.42
CA ALA A 256 -7.74 2.35 4.76
C ALA A 256 -6.94 2.54 6.05
N LYS A 257 -6.14 3.61 6.11
CA LYS A 257 -5.29 3.92 7.25
C LYS A 257 -5.33 5.41 7.56
N THR A 258 -5.22 5.75 8.84
CA THR A 258 -4.97 7.11 9.28
C THR A 258 -4.30 7.11 10.65
N GLU A 259 -3.67 8.22 10.99
CA GLU A 259 -3.18 8.49 12.34
C GLU A 259 -4.02 9.59 12.98
N LEU A 260 -4.52 9.37 14.18
CA LEU A 260 -5.30 10.31 14.95
C LEU A 260 -4.52 10.81 16.17
N HIS A 261 -4.59 12.11 16.42
CA HIS A 261 -4.15 12.68 17.70
C HIS A 261 -5.29 12.58 18.70
N ARG A 262 -5.10 11.82 19.77
CA ARG A 262 -6.16 11.59 20.78
C ARG A 262 -6.66 12.89 21.45
N GLU A 263 -5.78 13.89 21.57
CA GLU A 263 -6.11 15.19 22.14
C GLU A 263 -7.15 15.96 21.31
N ASP A 264 -7.18 15.73 20.00
CA ASP A 264 -8.16 16.33 19.11
C ASP A 264 -9.61 15.93 19.44
N PHE A 265 -9.78 14.79 20.12
CA PHE A 265 -11.09 14.25 20.50
C PHE A 265 -11.37 14.38 22.00
N THR A 266 -10.70 15.31 22.69
CA THR A 266 -10.87 15.52 24.15
C THR A 266 -10.62 14.26 25.00
N LEU A 267 -9.97 13.25 24.43
CA LEU A 267 -9.50 12.06 25.15
C LEU A 267 -8.27 12.43 25.99
N ASN A 268 -8.46 13.41 26.85
CA ASN A 268 -7.44 13.89 27.75
C ASN A 268 -7.35 12.93 28.92
N TRP A 269 -6.52 11.92 28.81
CA TRP A 269 -6.07 11.24 29.99
C TRP A 269 -5.34 12.21 30.89
N ARG A 270 -6.04 12.70 31.89
CA ARG A 270 -5.39 13.29 33.03
C ARG A 270 -4.55 12.20 33.67
N SER A 271 -3.29 12.18 33.19
CA SER A 271 -2.16 11.64 33.93
C SER A 271 -2.28 10.21 34.48
N MET A 272 -1.87 9.25 33.72
CA MET A 272 -0.95 8.31 34.36
C MET A 272 0.46 8.59 33.81
N LEU A 273 1.08 9.63 34.36
CA LEU A 273 2.51 9.83 34.29
C LEU A 273 3.15 8.91 35.33
N ALA A 274 3.46 7.68 34.94
CA ALA A 274 4.37 6.88 35.75
C ALA A 274 5.78 7.43 35.52
N ARG A 275 6.35 8.10 36.51
CA ARG A 275 7.72 8.65 36.48
C ARG A 275 7.99 9.62 35.30
N GLY A 276 7.03 10.47 34.93
CA GLY A 276 7.20 11.47 33.88
C GLY A 276 7.02 10.95 32.45
N ILE A 277 6.65 9.68 32.25
CA ILE A 277 6.42 9.08 30.93
C ILE A 277 4.92 8.89 30.73
N ALA A 278 4.38 9.37 29.60
CA ALA A 278 2.98 9.14 29.23
C ALA A 278 2.72 7.65 29.01
N VAL A 279 1.75 7.09 29.75
CA VAL A 279 1.40 5.66 29.67
C VAL A 279 0.84 5.29 28.30
N VAL A 280 0.18 6.21 27.61
CA VAL A 280 -0.30 6.04 26.23
C VAL A 280 0.23 7.17 25.36
N GLY A 281 0.75 6.80 24.19
CA GLY A 281 1.25 7.76 23.21
C GLY A 281 0.17 8.77 22.75
N PRO A 282 0.59 9.92 22.21
CA PRO A 282 -0.32 10.97 21.76
C PRO A 282 -1.12 10.58 20.51
N THR A 283 -0.63 9.61 19.75
CA THR A 283 -1.24 9.19 18.48
C THR A 283 -1.75 7.76 18.53
N VAL A 284 -2.80 7.52 17.76
CA VAL A 284 -3.40 6.20 17.54
C VAL A 284 -3.51 5.98 16.04
N GLN A 285 -2.93 4.91 15.54
CA GLN A 285 -3.13 4.48 14.17
C GLN A 285 -4.45 3.72 14.06
N LEU A 286 -5.25 4.08 13.06
CA LEU A 286 -6.42 3.31 12.64
C LEU A 286 -6.10 2.54 11.37
N GLU A 287 -6.52 1.28 11.34
CA GLU A 287 -6.43 0.40 10.19
C GLU A 287 -7.81 -0.23 9.94
N LEU A 288 -8.34 -0.01 8.75
CA LEU A 288 -9.61 -0.56 8.31
C LEU A 288 -9.34 -1.51 7.14
N ASP A 289 -9.81 -2.73 7.28
CA ASP A 289 -9.81 -3.76 6.24
C ASP A 289 -11.29 -4.03 5.94
N VAL A 290 -11.78 -3.52 4.81
CA VAL A 290 -13.20 -3.44 4.55
C VAL A 290 -13.55 -4.28 3.34
N GLN A 291 -14.53 -5.14 3.51
CA GLN A 291 -15.24 -5.80 2.43
C GLN A 291 -16.70 -5.35 2.44
N ALA A 292 -17.24 -5.01 1.27
CA ALA A 292 -18.62 -4.59 1.12
C ALA A 292 -19.33 -5.40 0.03
N MET A 293 -20.62 -5.67 0.24
CA MET A 293 -21.50 -6.40 -0.67
C MET A 293 -22.49 -5.45 -1.33
N TYR A 294 -22.69 -5.62 -2.63
CA TYR A 294 -23.68 -4.88 -3.39
C TYR A 294 -25.09 -5.25 -2.94
N ARG A 295 -25.93 -4.24 -2.69
CA ARG A 295 -27.34 -4.44 -2.39
C ARG A 295 -28.15 -4.26 -3.65
N THR A 296 -28.83 -5.33 -4.05
CA THR A 296 -29.96 -5.24 -4.96
C THR A 296 -31.24 -5.02 -4.15
N SER A 297 -32.26 -4.44 -4.76
CA SER A 297 -33.58 -4.24 -4.12
C SER A 297 -34.23 -5.54 -3.62
N GLU A 298 -33.73 -6.69 -4.04
CA GLU A 298 -34.21 -8.02 -3.68
C GLU A 298 -33.47 -8.68 -2.51
N THR A 299 -32.37 -8.07 -2.05
CA THR A 299 -31.57 -8.68 -0.96
C THR A 299 -32.23 -8.42 0.40
N PRO A 300 -32.60 -9.45 1.19
CA PRO A 300 -33.18 -9.26 2.53
C PRO A 300 -32.23 -8.48 3.45
N THR A 301 -32.79 -7.61 4.27
CA THR A 301 -32.03 -6.96 5.34
C THR A 301 -31.59 -8.04 6.35
N PRO A 302 -30.31 -8.10 6.75
CA PRO A 302 -29.91 -8.99 7.84
C PRO A 302 -30.71 -8.66 9.10
N PRO A 303 -31.08 -9.64 9.93
CA PRO A 303 -31.75 -9.37 11.19
C PRO A 303 -30.86 -8.47 12.07
N GLU A 304 -31.50 -7.51 12.76
CA GLU A 304 -30.88 -6.56 13.71
C GLU A 304 -30.16 -7.26 14.88
#